data_73fdfe91c35a65c313a3bb9be4345151
#
_entry.id   73fdfe91c35a65c313a3bb9be4345151
#
_cell.length_a   1.000
_cell.length_b   1.000
_cell.length_c   1.000
_cell.angle_alpha   90.00
_cell.angle_beta   90.00
_cell.angle_gamma   90.00
#
_symmetry.space_group_name_H-M   'P 1'
#
loop_
_entity.id
_entity.type
_entity.pdbx_description
1 polymer ?
#
loop_
_entity_poly.entity_id
_entity_poly.type
_entity_poly.pdbx_seq_one_letter_code
_entity_poly.pdbx_strand_id
1 'polypeptide(L)'
;MIQSIPYRISHIETVQFALFPDNFVNGQEVMVNTNCGYNVRSDLNQVRNVISVNYIQNEKLLMVVQLACYYDIAPEGFDAIKKEGKIPVDFLRYMGSISVGTIRGVIHAKTEGTVLNPVVMPPVNLEEMIKNDLLIEEQHKADKE
;
A
#
# COMPACT_ATOMS: atom_id res chain seq x y z
N MET A 1 -11.71 -0.52 23.11
CA MET A 1 -12.28 0.52 22.23
C MET A 1 -11.15 1.20 21.48
N ILE A 2 -11.20 1.17 20.16
CA ILE A 2 -10.18 1.81 19.35
C ILE A 2 -10.43 3.31 19.38
N GLN A 3 -9.49 4.06 19.93
CA GLN A 3 -9.55 5.50 19.87
C GLN A 3 -9.31 5.94 18.43
N SER A 4 -10.20 6.77 17.93
CA SER A 4 -10.02 7.36 16.60
C SER A 4 -8.78 8.24 16.60
N ILE A 5 -7.80 7.88 15.76
CA ILE A 5 -6.59 8.68 15.58
C ILE A 5 -6.80 9.56 14.36
N PRO A 6 -6.86 10.90 14.53
CA PRO A 6 -7.02 11.78 13.36
C PRO A 6 -5.82 11.70 12.44
N TYR A 7 -6.09 11.55 11.15
CA TYR A 7 -5.05 11.50 10.12
C TYR A 7 -5.62 11.97 8.78
N ARG A 8 -4.72 12.29 7.87
CA ARG A 8 -5.10 12.64 6.50
C ARG A 8 -4.08 12.06 5.54
N ILE A 9 -4.52 11.77 4.33
CA ILE A 9 -3.60 11.46 3.25
C ILE A 9 -3.06 12.78 2.70
N SER A 10 -1.75 12.96 2.75
CA SER A 10 -1.12 14.23 2.37
C SER A 10 -0.44 14.20 1.02
N HIS A 11 -0.05 13.02 0.55
CA HIS A 11 0.68 12.89 -0.71
C HIS A 11 0.53 11.48 -1.26
N ILE A 12 0.46 11.38 -2.59
CA ILE A 12 0.44 10.11 -3.32
C ILE A 12 1.55 10.18 -4.38
N GLU A 13 2.37 9.15 -4.43
CA GLU A 13 3.48 9.08 -5.37
C GLU A 13 3.46 7.74 -6.09
N THR A 14 3.51 7.78 -7.43
CA THR A 14 3.75 6.56 -8.21
C THR A 14 5.25 6.31 -8.21
N VAL A 15 5.67 5.29 -7.48
CA VAL A 15 7.09 4.95 -7.34
C VAL A 15 7.59 4.20 -8.57
N GLN A 16 6.77 3.29 -9.08
CA GLN A 16 7.12 2.49 -10.26
C GLN A 16 5.87 2.13 -11.03
N PHE A 17 5.96 2.16 -12.35
CA PHE A 17 4.89 1.71 -13.23
C PHE A 17 5.48 1.20 -14.54
N ALA A 18 5.07 -0.01 -14.94
CA ALA A 18 5.46 -0.58 -16.23
C ALA A 18 4.34 -1.50 -16.73
N LEU A 19 4.06 -1.42 -18.02
CA LEU A 19 3.10 -2.30 -18.70
C LEU A 19 3.81 -3.10 -19.79
N PHE A 20 3.44 -4.38 -19.90
CA PHE A 20 3.96 -5.29 -20.90
C PHE A 20 2.78 -5.96 -21.63
N PRO A 21 1.99 -5.18 -22.39
CA PRO A 21 0.76 -5.69 -23.00
C PRO A 21 1.01 -6.82 -24.02
N ASP A 22 2.19 -6.84 -24.64
CA ASP A 22 2.54 -7.88 -25.61
C ASP A 22 2.69 -9.26 -24.98
N ASN A 23 2.89 -9.32 -23.66
CA ASN A 23 2.96 -10.60 -22.93
C ASN A 23 1.57 -11.18 -22.64
N PHE A 24 0.51 -10.41 -22.82
CA PHE A 24 -0.84 -10.84 -22.48
C PHE A 24 -1.40 -11.83 -23.50
N VAL A 25 -1.94 -12.95 -22.98
CA VAL A 25 -2.62 -13.97 -23.78
C VAL A 25 -4.07 -14.02 -23.35
N ASN A 26 -4.98 -13.74 -24.29
CA ASN A 26 -6.41 -13.70 -24.02
C ASN A 26 -6.92 -15.11 -23.64
N GLY A 27 -7.84 -15.14 -22.66
CA GLY A 27 -8.48 -16.40 -22.24
C GLY A 27 -7.70 -17.21 -21.22
N GLN A 28 -6.52 -16.75 -20.79
CA GLN A 28 -5.73 -17.40 -19.76
C GLN A 28 -5.79 -16.62 -18.46
N GLU A 29 -5.64 -17.33 -17.34
CA GLU A 29 -5.73 -16.75 -16.01
C GLU A 29 -4.57 -15.80 -15.74
N VAL A 30 -4.88 -14.65 -15.11
CA VAL A 30 -3.91 -13.68 -14.67
C VAL A 30 -3.76 -13.79 -13.15
N MET A 31 -2.53 -13.97 -12.69
CA MET A 31 -2.21 -13.96 -11.26
C MET A 31 -1.93 -12.54 -10.82
N VAL A 32 -2.54 -12.12 -9.71
CA VAL A 32 -2.34 -10.79 -9.14
C VAL A 32 -1.67 -10.94 -7.78
N ASN A 33 -0.47 -10.40 -7.65
CA ASN A 33 0.27 -10.39 -6.38
C ASN A 33 0.25 -8.99 -5.80
N THR A 34 -0.08 -8.88 -4.52
CA THR A 34 -0.16 -7.61 -3.81
C THR A 34 0.71 -7.65 -2.55
N ASN A 35 1.54 -6.63 -2.36
CA ASN A 35 2.35 -6.47 -1.16
C ASN A 35 2.10 -5.10 -0.55
N CYS A 36 2.17 -5.02 0.77
CA CYS A 36 1.90 -3.79 1.51
C CYS A 36 2.96 -3.63 2.61
N GLY A 37 3.58 -2.46 2.65
CA GLY A 37 4.59 -2.14 3.67
C GLY A 37 4.37 -0.75 4.25
N TYR A 38 4.95 -0.51 5.43
CA TYR A 38 4.82 0.75 6.15
C TYR A 38 6.18 1.22 6.64
N ASN A 39 6.42 2.52 6.54
CA ASN A 39 7.58 3.19 7.14
C ASN A 39 7.09 4.37 7.96
N VAL A 40 7.69 4.57 9.12
CA VAL A 40 7.31 5.65 10.04
C VAL A 40 8.36 6.75 10.01
N ARG A 41 7.92 7.99 9.81
CA ARG A 41 8.75 9.17 9.91
C ARG A 41 8.37 9.93 11.19
N SER A 42 9.03 9.58 12.30
CA SER A 42 8.71 10.12 13.61
C SER A 42 8.93 11.63 13.70
N ASP A 43 9.90 12.14 12.95
CA ASP A 43 10.20 13.58 12.88
C ASP A 43 9.10 14.40 12.19
N LEU A 44 8.28 13.75 11.37
CA LEU A 44 7.21 14.39 10.61
C LEU A 44 5.81 13.96 11.02
N ASN A 45 5.67 13.14 12.06
CA ASN A 45 4.39 12.53 12.45
C ASN A 45 3.70 11.88 11.24
N GLN A 46 4.47 11.16 10.44
CA GLN A 46 4.01 10.65 9.16
C GLN A 46 4.24 9.16 9.02
N VAL A 47 3.28 8.49 8.37
CA VAL A 47 3.41 7.08 7.98
C VAL A 47 3.39 7.02 6.46
N ARG A 48 4.36 6.34 5.87
CA ARG A 48 4.43 6.07 4.44
C ARG A 48 3.98 4.63 4.22
N ASN A 49 2.89 4.45 3.48
CA ASN A 49 2.40 3.13 3.11
C ASN A 49 2.76 2.85 1.65
N VAL A 50 3.54 1.81 1.41
CA VAL A 50 3.92 1.41 0.06
C VAL A 50 3.13 0.17 -0.31
N ILE A 51 2.38 0.24 -1.40
CA ILE A 51 1.63 -0.89 -1.92
C ILE A 51 2.13 -1.21 -3.33
N SER A 52 2.36 -2.50 -3.58
CA SER A 52 2.85 -3.00 -4.87
C SER A 52 1.88 -4.02 -5.42
N VAL A 53 1.58 -3.92 -6.71
CA VAL A 53 0.72 -4.87 -7.40
C VAL A 53 1.42 -5.32 -8.67
N ASN A 54 1.52 -6.64 -8.85
CA ASN A 54 2.06 -7.24 -10.06
C ASN A 54 1.01 -8.13 -10.71
N TYR A 55 0.83 -7.98 -12.01
CA TYR A 55 0.02 -8.90 -12.82
C TYR A 55 0.97 -9.85 -13.56
N ILE A 56 0.77 -11.14 -13.39
CA ILE A 56 1.63 -12.18 -13.96
C ILE A 56 0.77 -13.21 -14.70
N GLN A 57 1.26 -13.63 -15.86
CA GLN A 57 0.60 -14.65 -16.68
C GLN A 57 1.68 -15.46 -17.36
N ASN A 58 1.60 -16.81 -17.25
CA ASN A 58 2.59 -17.72 -17.86
C ASN A 58 4.04 -17.35 -17.46
N GLU A 59 4.25 -17.01 -16.17
CA GLU A 59 5.56 -16.64 -15.63
C GLU A 59 6.14 -15.33 -16.21
N LYS A 60 5.30 -14.55 -16.93
CA LYS A 60 5.71 -13.26 -17.49
C LYS A 60 4.97 -12.12 -16.81
N LEU A 61 5.66 -11.03 -16.57
CA LEU A 61 5.05 -9.82 -16.05
C LEU A 61 4.17 -9.17 -17.11
N LEU A 62 2.94 -8.84 -16.73
CA LEU A 62 2.04 -8.01 -17.53
C LEU A 62 2.04 -6.56 -17.08
N MET A 63 2.18 -6.36 -15.77
CA MET A 63 2.17 -5.03 -15.18
C MET A 63 2.87 -5.06 -13.83
N VAL A 64 3.60 -3.98 -13.56
CA VAL A 64 4.17 -3.70 -12.24
C VAL A 64 3.71 -2.29 -11.87
N VAL A 65 3.14 -2.13 -10.69
CA VAL A 65 2.84 -0.81 -10.15
C VAL A 65 3.18 -0.77 -8.67
N GLN A 66 3.84 0.31 -8.25
CA GLN A 66 4.16 0.56 -6.86
C GLN A 66 3.76 1.99 -6.54
N LEU A 67 2.97 2.13 -5.50
CA LEU A 67 2.41 3.40 -5.07
C LEU A 67 2.79 3.65 -3.62
N ALA A 68 3.18 4.88 -3.29
CA ALA A 68 3.40 5.31 -1.92
C ALA A 68 2.33 6.31 -1.54
N CYS A 69 1.64 6.05 -0.44
CA CYS A 69 0.66 6.96 0.14
C CYS A 69 1.21 7.47 1.48
N TYR A 70 1.20 8.78 1.66
CA TYR A 70 1.73 9.42 2.85
C TYR A 70 0.58 9.90 3.72
N TYR A 71 0.59 9.48 4.98
CA TYR A 71 -0.45 9.81 5.95
C TYR A 71 0.16 10.65 7.06
N ASP A 72 -0.34 11.88 7.20
CA ASP A 72 0.01 12.76 8.30
C ASP A 72 -0.91 12.46 9.47
N ILE A 73 -0.33 12.21 10.64
CA ILE A 73 -1.07 11.88 11.84
C ILE A 73 -1.08 13.09 12.77
N ALA A 74 -2.23 13.39 13.37
CA ALA A 74 -2.34 14.49 14.32
C ALA A 74 -1.33 14.33 15.47
N PRO A 75 -0.69 15.41 15.92
CA PRO A 75 0.38 15.32 16.95
C PRO A 75 -0.04 14.56 18.21
N GLU A 76 -1.27 14.76 18.68
CA GLU A 76 -1.76 14.08 19.88
C GLU A 76 -1.84 12.56 19.66
N GLY A 77 -2.31 12.16 18.48
CA GLY A 77 -2.39 10.74 18.12
C GLY A 77 -1.02 10.12 17.94
N PHE A 78 -0.09 10.87 17.36
CA PHE A 78 1.28 10.37 17.17
C PHE A 78 2.03 10.28 18.50
N ASP A 79 1.78 11.20 19.43
CA ASP A 79 2.35 11.13 20.77
C ASP A 79 1.89 9.86 21.51
N ALA A 80 0.61 9.49 21.36
CA ALA A 80 0.09 8.24 21.91
C ALA A 80 0.77 7.02 21.28
N ILE A 81 1.01 7.04 19.97
CA ILE A 81 1.73 5.99 19.25
C ILE A 81 3.15 5.84 19.78
N LYS A 82 3.87 6.95 19.95
CA LYS A 82 5.23 6.96 20.49
C LYS A 82 5.27 6.40 21.91
N LYS A 83 4.29 6.75 22.72
CA LYS A 83 4.20 6.30 24.10
C LYS A 83 3.99 4.79 24.20
N GLU A 84 3.19 4.23 23.31
CA GLU A 84 2.96 2.78 23.25
C GLU A 84 4.06 2.04 22.51
N GLY A 85 4.88 2.75 21.73
CA GLY A 85 5.97 2.17 20.94
C GLY A 85 5.50 1.38 19.71
N LYS A 86 4.26 1.55 19.29
CA LYS A 86 3.70 0.79 18.18
C LYS A 86 2.52 1.50 17.53
N ILE A 87 2.28 1.17 16.26
CA ILE A 87 1.06 1.55 15.56
C ILE A 87 0.12 0.34 15.57
N PRO A 88 -1.11 0.48 16.08
CA PRO A 88 -2.06 -0.65 16.15
C PRO A 88 -2.39 -1.20 14.77
N VAL A 89 -2.55 -2.53 14.70
CA VAL A 89 -2.85 -3.23 13.45
C VAL A 89 -4.13 -2.69 12.79
N ASP A 90 -5.14 -2.35 13.57
CA ASP A 90 -6.39 -1.82 13.01
C ASP A 90 -6.17 -0.49 12.31
N PHE A 91 -5.29 0.36 12.85
CA PHE A 91 -4.96 1.64 12.22
C PHE A 91 -4.20 1.43 10.90
N LEU A 92 -3.28 0.46 10.89
CA LEU A 92 -2.57 0.08 9.66
C LEU A 92 -3.55 -0.39 8.59
N ARG A 93 -4.56 -1.15 8.98
CA ARG A 93 -5.58 -1.64 8.04
C ARG A 93 -6.45 -0.51 7.49
N TYR A 94 -6.77 0.50 8.29
CA TYR A 94 -7.50 1.68 7.79
C TYR A 94 -6.70 2.41 6.71
N MET A 95 -5.43 2.68 6.98
CA MET A 95 -4.56 3.31 5.98
C MET A 95 -4.42 2.41 4.74
N GLY A 96 -4.22 1.11 4.97
CA GLY A 96 -4.10 0.13 3.90
C GLY A 96 -5.34 0.08 2.99
N SER A 97 -6.53 0.20 3.56
CA SER A 97 -7.77 0.19 2.78
C SER A 97 -7.85 1.38 1.83
N ILE A 98 -7.39 2.55 2.27
CA ILE A 98 -7.33 3.73 1.42
C ILE A 98 -6.31 3.53 0.30
N SER A 99 -5.13 3.01 0.63
CA SER A 99 -4.07 2.75 -0.35
C SER A 99 -4.47 1.73 -1.40
N VAL A 100 -5.16 0.65 -0.98
CA VAL A 100 -5.67 -0.38 -1.91
C VAL A 100 -6.68 0.22 -2.89
N GLY A 101 -7.62 1.03 -2.40
CA GLY A 101 -8.58 1.70 -3.27
C GLY A 101 -7.90 2.67 -4.22
N THR A 102 -6.88 3.38 -3.73
CA THR A 102 -6.12 4.33 -4.53
C THR A 102 -5.36 3.62 -5.65
N ILE A 103 -4.64 2.55 -5.36
CA ILE A 103 -3.86 1.84 -6.38
C ILE A 103 -4.78 1.16 -7.40
N ARG A 104 -5.95 0.66 -6.97
CA ARG A 104 -6.94 0.09 -7.89
C ARG A 104 -7.39 1.14 -8.91
N GLY A 105 -7.64 2.36 -8.47
CA GLY A 105 -8.00 3.47 -9.34
C GLY A 105 -6.87 3.90 -10.26
N VAL A 106 -5.64 3.91 -9.75
CA VAL A 106 -4.45 4.23 -10.55
C VAL A 106 -4.26 3.19 -11.66
N ILE A 107 -4.39 1.91 -11.32
CA ILE A 107 -4.30 0.82 -12.32
C ILE A 107 -5.36 1.01 -13.40
N HIS A 108 -6.60 1.25 -13.00
CA HIS A 108 -7.69 1.46 -13.95
C HIS A 108 -7.36 2.61 -14.92
N ALA A 109 -6.94 3.74 -14.40
CA ALA A 109 -6.65 4.92 -15.21
C ALA A 109 -5.45 4.71 -16.14
N LYS A 110 -4.38 4.09 -15.64
CA LYS A 110 -3.16 3.90 -16.43
C LYS A 110 -3.27 2.79 -17.47
N THR A 111 -4.22 1.88 -17.32
CA THR A 111 -4.43 0.80 -18.30
C THR A 111 -5.50 1.11 -19.34
N GLU A 112 -6.19 2.25 -19.22
CA GLU A 112 -7.19 2.65 -20.21
C GLU A 112 -6.60 2.66 -21.62
N GLY A 113 -7.35 2.08 -22.56
CA GLY A 113 -6.90 1.96 -23.95
C GLY A 113 -5.95 0.80 -24.21
N THR A 114 -5.65 -0.01 -23.20
CA THR A 114 -4.80 -1.18 -23.35
C THR A 114 -5.59 -2.49 -23.14
N VAL A 115 -5.02 -3.61 -23.55
CA VAL A 115 -5.62 -4.94 -23.35
C VAL A 115 -5.72 -5.33 -21.90
N LEU A 116 -4.98 -4.65 -21.00
CA LEU A 116 -4.96 -4.97 -19.57
C LEU A 116 -6.07 -4.28 -18.78
N ASN A 117 -6.72 -3.27 -19.36
CA ASN A 117 -7.75 -2.51 -18.63
C ASN A 117 -8.89 -3.39 -18.07
N PRO A 118 -9.39 -4.41 -18.81
CA PRO A 118 -10.42 -5.29 -18.27
C PRO A 118 -9.97 -6.17 -17.11
N VAL A 119 -8.66 -6.31 -16.88
CA VAL A 119 -8.14 -7.08 -15.75
C VAL A 119 -8.16 -6.18 -14.53
N VAL A 120 -9.20 -6.29 -13.71
CA VAL A 120 -9.38 -5.46 -12.53
C VAL A 120 -8.69 -6.09 -11.33
N MET A 121 -7.97 -5.27 -10.56
CA MET A 121 -7.37 -5.71 -9.30
C MET A 121 -8.46 -6.26 -8.38
N PRO A 122 -8.36 -7.53 -7.93
CA PRO A 122 -9.40 -8.13 -7.08
C PRO A 122 -9.43 -7.51 -5.69
N PRO A 123 -10.50 -7.78 -4.91
CA PRO A 123 -10.53 -7.41 -3.50
C PRO A 123 -9.33 -7.99 -2.75
N VAL A 124 -8.84 -7.24 -1.77
CA VAL A 124 -7.68 -7.64 -0.95
C VAL A 124 -8.16 -7.90 0.48
N ASN A 125 -7.75 -9.02 1.05
CA ASN A 125 -8.05 -9.31 2.45
C ASN A 125 -6.96 -8.70 3.33
N LEU A 126 -7.24 -7.52 3.89
CA LEU A 126 -6.28 -6.79 4.71
C LEU A 126 -6.00 -7.49 6.04
N GLU A 127 -6.96 -8.27 6.55
CA GLU A 127 -6.73 -9.03 7.79
C GLU A 127 -5.66 -10.10 7.61
N GLU A 128 -5.58 -10.68 6.43
CA GLU A 128 -4.53 -11.64 6.09
C GLU A 128 -3.22 -10.96 5.74
N MET A 129 -3.29 -9.81 5.07
CA MET A 129 -2.10 -9.09 4.61
C MET A 129 -1.39 -8.35 5.74
N ILE A 130 -2.14 -7.76 6.66
CA ILE A 130 -1.62 -6.96 7.77
C ILE A 130 -2.06 -7.62 9.06
N LYS A 131 -1.16 -8.37 9.70
CA LYS A 131 -1.51 -9.25 10.83
C LYS A 131 -1.06 -8.71 12.18
N ASN A 132 -0.08 -7.82 12.21
CA ASN A 132 0.57 -7.41 13.45
C ASN A 132 0.68 -5.91 13.56
N ASP A 133 0.76 -5.41 14.80
CA ASP A 133 1.10 -4.03 15.07
C ASP A 133 2.49 -3.73 14.49
N LEU A 134 2.73 -2.46 14.13
CA LEU A 134 4.05 -2.03 13.65
C LEU A 134 4.83 -1.46 14.83
N LEU A 135 5.96 -2.08 15.16
CA LEU A 135 6.83 -1.63 16.25
C LEU A 135 7.73 -0.51 15.78
N ILE A 136 7.65 0.64 16.44
CA ILE A 136 8.42 1.84 16.05
C ILE A 136 9.90 1.68 16.35
N GLU A 137 10.25 1.00 17.43
CA GLU A 137 11.64 0.79 17.81
C GLU A 137 12.43 0.00 16.77
N GLU A 138 11.81 -0.99 16.13
CA GLU A 138 12.44 -1.77 15.07
C GLU A 138 12.71 -0.91 13.83
N GLN A 139 11.77 -0.03 13.48
CA GLN A 139 11.93 0.91 12.38
C GLN A 139 13.08 1.88 12.65
N HIS A 140 13.20 2.37 13.88
CA HIS A 140 14.25 3.31 14.26
C HIS A 140 15.64 2.67 14.18
N LYS A 141 15.76 1.39 14.50
CA LYS A 141 17.02 0.63 14.36
C LYS A 141 17.39 0.43 12.89
N ALA A 142 16.42 0.15 12.05
CA ALA A 142 16.65 -0.02 10.61
C ALA A 142 17.13 1.30 9.97
N ASP A 143 16.59 2.43 10.40
CA ASP A 143 16.95 3.74 9.86
C ASP A 143 18.37 4.19 10.28
N LYS A 144 18.93 3.60 11.34
CA LYS A 144 20.26 3.92 11.84
C LYS A 144 21.38 3.05 11.21
N GLU A 145 21.00 1.96 10.59
CA GLU A 145 21.94 1.09 9.86
C GLU A 145 22.04 1.50 8.40
#